data_cfa98a3e55ff2dc85ab21dad8f209e2f
#
_entry.id   cfa98a3e55ff2dc85ab21dad8f209e2f
#
_cell.length_a   1.000
_cell.length_b   1.000
_cell.length_c   1.000
_cell.angle_alpha   90.00
_cell.angle_beta   90.00
_cell.angle_gamma   90.00
#
_symmetry.space_group_name_H-M   'P 1'
#
loop_
_entity.id
_entity.type
_entity.pdbx_description
1 polymer ?
#
loop_
_entity_poly.entity_id
_entity_poly.type
_entity_poly.pdbx_seq_one_letter_code
_entity_poly.pdbx_strand_id
1 'polypeptide(L)'
;MVLLVCGYWYATRDGRSRLRLKRTSGWEVYFLVALYGSVFVFQGFNLVVMFWGMLFLLSSIMNIYYQINSIPTQVHLHSNFMNLTFFHLQAPLLLMLAFALLLCFFRTLISPRKELSNNSRTHFYQELTKADGVGNLLFNSMENNEMITLRLMSGRRYVGVVYAAINESTSHGNLILLPLLEGCDGPGELGFTVKKNHCALYEDELLHNQRRLIDKALKLRLVIMSHQVESISYFQLLARSNANG
;
A
#
# COMPACT_ATOMS: atom_id res chain seq x y z
N MET A 1 3.34 1.16 25.06
CA MET A 1 2.24 0.31 24.56
C MET A 1 1.30 1.04 23.61
N VAL A 2 0.60 2.14 24.04
CA VAL A 2 -0.37 2.87 23.19
C VAL A 2 0.20 3.29 21.83
N LEU A 3 1.44 3.78 21.78
CA LEU A 3 2.14 4.18 20.55
C LEU A 3 2.21 3.04 19.52
N LEU A 4 2.62 1.85 19.96
CA LEU A 4 2.73 0.69 19.06
C LEU A 4 1.34 0.18 18.64
N VAL A 5 0.35 0.21 19.54
CA VAL A 5 -1.02 -0.20 19.22
C VAL A 5 -1.63 0.74 18.16
N CYS A 6 -1.55 2.05 18.35
CA CYS A 6 -2.04 3.03 17.36
C CYS A 6 -1.33 2.89 16.02
N GLY A 7 0.00 2.78 16.05
CA GLY A 7 0.79 2.65 14.83
C GLY A 7 0.48 1.38 14.05
N TYR A 8 0.41 0.24 14.74
CA TYR A 8 0.07 -1.05 14.12
C TYR A 8 -1.37 -1.06 13.58
N TRP A 9 -2.32 -0.58 14.37
CA TRP A 9 -3.72 -0.49 13.96
C TRP A 9 -3.88 0.37 12.69
N TYR A 10 -3.23 1.53 12.66
CA TYR A 10 -3.23 2.39 11.49
C TYR A 10 -2.53 1.74 10.29
N ALA A 11 -1.32 1.22 10.48
CA ALA A 11 -0.52 0.61 9.42
C ALA A 11 -1.21 -0.60 8.76
N THR A 12 -2.04 -1.35 9.49
CA THR A 12 -2.76 -2.51 8.96
C THR A 12 -4.06 -2.14 8.24
N ARG A 13 -4.67 -1.00 8.55
CA ARG A 13 -5.96 -0.59 7.98
C ARG A 13 -5.87 0.44 6.87
N ASP A 14 -4.89 1.34 6.92
CA ASP A 14 -4.68 2.31 5.85
C ASP A 14 -4.02 1.64 4.64
N GLY A 15 -4.62 1.78 3.47
CA GLY A 15 -4.19 1.07 2.25
C GLY A 15 -2.74 1.34 1.84
N ARG A 16 -2.28 2.60 1.95
CA ARG A 16 -0.89 2.99 1.63
C ARG A 16 0.11 2.43 2.64
N SER A 17 -0.20 2.57 3.92
CA SER A 17 0.65 2.11 5.01
C SER A 17 0.74 0.59 5.05
N ARG A 18 -0.35 -0.11 4.76
CA ARG A 18 -0.42 -1.56 4.66
C ARG A 18 0.51 -2.13 3.58
N LEU A 19 0.58 -1.48 2.41
CA LEU A 19 1.48 -1.91 1.34
C LEU A 19 2.95 -1.69 1.71
N ARG A 20 3.27 -0.57 2.37
CA ARG A 20 4.62 -0.35 2.92
C ARG A 20 4.97 -1.40 3.98
N LEU A 21 4.05 -1.67 4.90
CA LEU A 21 4.25 -2.66 5.96
C LEU A 21 4.54 -4.06 5.41
N LYS A 22 3.90 -4.46 4.30
CA LYS A 22 4.13 -5.76 3.65
C LYS A 22 5.49 -5.86 2.95
N ARG A 23 6.07 -4.76 2.51
CA ARG A 23 7.38 -4.72 1.85
C ARG A 23 8.54 -4.63 2.82
N THR A 24 8.30 -4.10 4.01
CA THR A 24 9.30 -4.04 5.06
C THR A 24 9.36 -5.37 5.81
N SER A 25 10.56 -5.83 6.14
CA SER A 25 10.79 -7.07 6.87
C SER A 25 11.69 -6.83 8.08
N GLY A 26 11.61 -7.74 9.05
CA GLY A 26 12.45 -7.68 10.25
C GLY A 26 12.14 -6.47 11.14
N TRP A 27 13.17 -5.83 11.67
CA TRP A 27 13.08 -4.75 12.65
C TRP A 27 12.54 -3.43 12.07
N GLU A 28 12.66 -3.22 10.76
CA GLU A 28 12.14 -2.02 10.07
C GLU A 28 10.62 -1.86 10.25
N VAL A 29 9.89 -2.97 10.37
CA VAL A 29 8.45 -2.97 10.65
C VAL A 29 8.15 -2.24 11.96
N TYR A 30 8.95 -2.48 13.00
CA TYR A 30 8.77 -1.84 14.29
C TYR A 30 9.01 -0.32 14.23
N PHE A 31 10.01 0.10 13.47
CA PHE A 31 10.26 1.53 13.23
C PHE A 31 9.11 2.20 12.50
N LEU A 32 8.59 1.56 11.46
CA LEU A 32 7.45 2.08 10.70
C LEU A 32 6.21 2.23 11.59
N VAL A 33 5.92 1.20 12.38
CA VAL A 33 4.81 1.20 13.33
C VAL A 33 5.00 2.27 14.41
N ALA A 34 6.21 2.39 14.96
CA ALA A 34 6.53 3.42 15.96
C ALA A 34 6.40 4.83 15.38
N LEU A 35 6.83 5.05 14.14
CA LEU A 35 6.71 6.33 13.45
C LEU A 35 5.24 6.74 13.27
N TYR A 36 4.38 5.83 12.80
CA TYR A 36 2.96 6.13 12.69
C TYR A 36 2.31 6.39 14.04
N GLY A 37 2.67 5.60 15.06
CA GLY A 37 2.16 5.79 16.42
C GLY A 37 2.58 7.11 17.04
N SER A 38 3.83 7.55 16.81
CA SER A 38 4.34 8.82 17.33
C SER A 38 3.58 10.03 16.76
N VAL A 39 3.15 9.96 15.51
CA VAL A 39 2.31 11.02 14.90
C VAL A 39 0.99 11.18 15.66
N PHE A 40 0.33 10.07 16.02
CA PHE A 40 -0.93 10.13 16.78
C PHE A 40 -0.73 10.64 18.21
N VAL A 41 0.36 10.22 18.87
CA VAL A 41 0.70 10.70 20.22
C VAL A 41 1.01 12.20 20.17
N PHE A 42 1.75 12.67 19.18
CA PHE A 42 2.03 14.10 19.00
C PHE A 42 0.75 14.91 18.73
N GLN A 43 -0.16 14.39 17.90
CA GLN A 43 -1.46 15.03 17.68
C GLN A 43 -2.31 15.05 18.96
N GLY A 44 -2.31 13.96 19.74
CA GLY A 44 -2.95 13.89 21.06
C GLY A 44 -2.39 14.92 22.03
N PHE A 45 -1.07 15.09 22.07
CA PHE A 45 -0.42 16.13 22.86
C PHE A 45 -0.89 17.54 22.48
N ASN A 46 -0.91 17.85 21.17
CA ASN A 46 -1.41 19.15 20.72
C ASN A 46 -2.87 19.41 21.15
N LEU A 47 -3.74 18.39 21.10
CA LEU A 47 -5.12 18.52 21.57
C LEU A 47 -5.19 18.79 23.07
N VAL A 48 -4.35 18.16 23.88
CA VAL A 48 -4.30 18.43 25.34
C VAL A 48 -3.82 19.86 25.61
N VAL A 49 -2.83 20.35 24.89
CA VAL A 49 -2.35 21.73 25.00
C VAL A 49 -3.46 22.72 24.63
N MET A 50 -4.19 22.47 23.56
CA MET A 50 -5.35 23.29 23.18
C MET A 50 -6.45 23.26 24.24
N PHE A 51 -6.76 22.08 24.79
CA PHE A 51 -7.74 21.92 25.84
C PHE A 51 -7.32 22.65 27.13
N TRP A 52 -6.06 22.54 27.52
CA TRP A 52 -5.50 23.28 28.66
C TRP A 52 -5.59 24.79 28.44
N GLY A 53 -5.24 25.30 27.24
CA GLY A 53 -5.38 26.70 26.87
C GLY A 53 -6.83 27.19 26.95
N MET A 54 -7.78 26.35 26.54
CA MET A 54 -9.21 26.65 26.65
C MET A 54 -9.65 26.75 28.12
N LEU A 55 -9.19 25.85 29.01
CA LEU A 55 -9.45 25.92 30.44
C LEU A 55 -8.86 27.18 31.08
N PHE A 56 -7.66 27.57 30.63
CA PHE A 56 -7.03 28.81 31.08
C PHE A 56 -7.85 30.05 30.71
N LEU A 57 -8.28 30.15 29.44
CA LEU A 57 -9.14 31.24 28.98
C LEU A 57 -10.48 31.27 29.74
N LEU A 58 -11.12 30.11 29.91
CA LEU A 58 -12.38 30.01 30.64
C LEU A 58 -12.21 30.46 32.09
N SER A 59 -11.13 30.01 32.77
CA SER A 59 -10.78 30.43 34.12
C SER A 59 -10.58 31.96 34.23
N SER A 60 -9.91 32.54 33.26
CA SER A 60 -9.67 33.99 33.18
C SER A 60 -10.96 34.79 33.01
N ILE A 61 -11.84 34.35 32.10
CA ILE A 61 -13.16 34.98 31.90
C ILE A 61 -14.01 34.91 33.18
N MET A 62 -14.07 33.72 33.82
CA MET A 62 -14.82 33.56 35.07
C MET A 62 -14.27 34.46 36.20
N ASN A 63 -12.95 34.57 36.30
CA ASN A 63 -12.34 35.42 37.32
C ASN A 63 -12.62 36.91 37.08
N ILE A 64 -12.64 37.37 35.82
CA ILE A 64 -13.05 38.74 35.46
C ILE A 64 -14.52 38.97 35.87
N TYR A 65 -15.40 38.01 35.57
CA TYR A 65 -16.83 38.10 35.91
C TYR A 65 -17.03 38.18 37.41
N TYR A 66 -16.32 37.34 38.22
CA TYR A 66 -16.40 37.36 39.69
C TYR A 66 -15.83 38.67 40.27
N GLN A 67 -14.78 39.21 39.68
CA GLN A 67 -14.19 40.47 40.11
C GLN A 67 -15.17 41.65 39.88
N ILE A 68 -15.88 41.68 38.77
CA ILE A 68 -16.90 42.71 38.47
C ILE A 68 -18.05 42.64 39.50
N ASN A 69 -18.47 41.42 39.89
CA ASN A 69 -19.55 41.22 40.84
C ASN A 69 -19.12 41.22 42.30
N SER A 70 -17.87 41.61 42.59
CA SER A 70 -17.29 41.65 43.96
C SER A 70 -17.38 40.33 44.72
N ILE A 71 -17.35 39.19 44.02
CA ILE A 71 -17.36 37.86 44.64
C ILE A 71 -15.90 37.44 44.94
N PRO A 72 -15.54 37.14 46.21
CA PRO A 72 -14.14 36.87 46.58
C PRO A 72 -13.67 35.47 46.26
N THR A 73 -14.12 34.87 45.17
CA THR A 73 -13.72 33.52 44.73
C THR A 73 -12.87 33.58 43.49
N GLN A 74 -11.74 32.86 43.50
CA GLN A 74 -10.87 32.68 42.33
C GLN A 74 -10.98 31.24 41.85
N VAL A 75 -11.18 31.10 40.54
CA VAL A 75 -11.31 29.79 39.91
C VAL A 75 -10.02 29.48 39.13
N HIS A 76 -9.38 28.37 39.50
CA HIS A 76 -8.13 27.92 38.86
C HIS A 76 -8.31 26.56 38.18
N LEU A 77 -9.21 26.50 37.15
CA LEU A 77 -9.53 25.25 36.46
C LEU A 77 -8.31 24.60 35.83
N HIS A 78 -7.43 25.39 35.26
CA HIS A 78 -6.22 24.90 34.55
C HIS A 78 -5.20 24.25 35.50
N SER A 79 -5.01 24.81 36.72
CA SER A 79 -4.11 24.21 37.74
C SER A 79 -4.72 22.99 38.36
N ASN A 80 -6.02 22.99 38.61
CA ASN A 80 -6.72 21.83 39.13
C ASN A 80 -6.65 20.65 38.16
N PHE A 81 -6.77 20.90 36.88
CA PHE A 81 -6.62 19.88 35.83
C PHE A 81 -5.21 19.26 35.82
N MET A 82 -4.15 20.06 35.97
CA MET A 82 -2.79 19.56 36.05
C MET A 82 -2.50 18.70 37.26
N ASN A 83 -3.12 19.03 38.40
CA ASN A 83 -2.93 18.33 39.66
C ASN A 83 -3.81 17.08 39.80
N LEU A 84 -4.76 16.87 38.88
CA LEU A 84 -5.64 15.70 38.93
C LEU A 84 -4.85 14.44 38.55
N THR A 85 -4.88 13.44 39.43
CA THR A 85 -4.22 12.15 39.18
C THR A 85 -5.23 11.02 39.20
N PHE A 86 -5.18 10.15 38.19
CA PHE A 86 -5.94 8.92 38.11
C PHE A 86 -4.98 7.73 37.94
N PHE A 87 -5.13 6.68 38.71
CA PHE A 87 -4.31 5.48 38.67
C PHE A 87 -2.79 5.77 38.71
N HIS A 88 -2.37 6.70 39.54
CA HIS A 88 -0.99 7.20 39.67
C HIS A 88 -0.45 7.93 38.44
N LEU A 89 -1.28 8.23 37.42
CA LEU A 89 -0.94 9.00 36.23
C LEU A 89 -1.62 10.38 36.32
N GLN A 90 -0.91 11.38 35.81
CA GLN A 90 -1.47 12.73 35.70
C GLN A 90 -2.58 12.77 34.64
N ALA A 91 -3.67 13.47 34.89
CA ALA A 91 -4.81 13.59 34.00
C ALA A 91 -4.43 14.08 32.59
N PRO A 92 -3.52 15.05 32.38
CA PRO A 92 -3.07 15.44 31.06
C PRO A 92 -2.48 14.30 30.25
N LEU A 93 -1.70 13.42 30.88
CA LEU A 93 -1.08 12.27 30.22
C LEU A 93 -2.11 11.22 29.79
N LEU A 94 -3.09 10.93 30.66
CA LEU A 94 -4.19 10.02 30.33
C LEU A 94 -5.04 10.58 29.18
N LEU A 95 -5.34 11.88 29.22
CA LEU A 95 -6.12 12.55 28.18
C LEU A 95 -5.36 12.56 26.83
N MET A 96 -4.04 12.76 26.85
CA MET A 96 -3.19 12.68 25.66
C MET A 96 -3.28 11.29 25.01
N LEU A 97 -3.17 10.23 25.81
CA LEU A 97 -3.27 8.87 25.33
C LEU A 97 -4.67 8.55 24.80
N ALA A 98 -5.72 9.02 25.49
CA ALA A 98 -7.09 8.87 25.04
C ALA A 98 -7.34 9.57 23.70
N PHE A 99 -6.88 10.81 23.54
CA PHE A 99 -6.99 11.53 22.27
C PHE A 99 -6.20 10.85 21.15
N ALA A 100 -4.99 10.34 21.43
CA ALA A 100 -4.22 9.60 20.44
C ALA A 100 -4.98 8.35 19.94
N LEU A 101 -5.60 7.58 20.86
CA LEU A 101 -6.42 6.42 20.52
C LEU A 101 -7.67 6.81 19.72
N LEU A 102 -8.38 7.85 20.14
CA LEU A 102 -9.58 8.34 19.45
C LEU A 102 -9.24 8.82 18.03
N LEU A 103 -8.19 9.61 17.89
CA LEU A 103 -7.74 10.07 16.56
C LEU A 103 -7.36 8.91 15.65
N CYS A 104 -6.62 7.94 16.17
CA CYS A 104 -6.26 6.74 15.43
C CYS A 104 -7.51 5.97 15.00
N PHE A 105 -8.48 5.78 15.89
CA PHE A 105 -9.75 5.11 15.61
C PHE A 105 -10.56 5.84 14.53
N PHE A 106 -10.78 7.14 14.68
CA PHE A 106 -11.50 7.94 13.68
C PHE A 106 -10.80 7.96 12.33
N ARG A 107 -9.47 8.11 12.32
CA ARG A 107 -8.70 8.09 11.08
C ARG A 107 -8.83 6.76 10.35
N THR A 108 -8.80 5.65 11.09
CA THR A 108 -8.95 4.30 10.51
C THR A 108 -10.37 3.99 10.08
N LEU A 109 -11.40 4.60 10.67
CA LEU A 109 -12.78 4.47 10.20
C LEU A 109 -13.04 5.27 8.91
N ILE A 110 -12.39 6.41 8.74
CA ILE A 110 -12.58 7.29 7.58
C ILE A 110 -11.72 6.82 6.38
N SER A 111 -10.51 6.29 6.65
CA SER A 111 -9.54 5.86 5.64
C SER A 111 -10.06 4.79 4.68
N PRO A 112 -10.72 3.71 5.10
CA PRO A 112 -11.19 2.66 4.18
C PRO A 112 -12.32 3.12 3.25
N ARG A 113 -13.02 4.21 3.56
CA ARG A 113 -14.07 4.77 2.70
C ARG A 113 -13.54 5.59 1.53
N LYS A 114 -12.30 6.05 1.60
CA LYS A 114 -11.56 6.52 0.44
C LYS A 114 -10.87 5.31 -0.20
N GLU A 115 -11.66 4.38 -0.75
CA GLU A 115 -11.13 3.46 -1.75
C GLU A 115 -10.29 4.28 -2.70
N LEU A 116 -8.99 3.93 -2.81
CA LEU A 116 -8.11 4.63 -3.72
C LEU A 116 -8.82 4.61 -5.08
N SER A 117 -9.25 5.78 -5.56
CA SER A 117 -9.67 5.95 -6.95
C SER A 117 -8.64 5.24 -7.82
N ASN A 118 -9.04 4.52 -8.86
CA ASN A 118 -8.13 3.75 -9.72
C ASN A 118 -6.88 4.56 -10.09
N ASN A 119 -7.03 5.87 -10.35
CA ASN A 119 -5.92 6.78 -10.64
C ASN A 119 -4.93 6.97 -9.47
N SER A 120 -5.41 6.92 -8.22
CA SER A 120 -4.54 7.04 -7.05
C SER A 120 -3.81 5.73 -6.75
N ARG A 121 -4.38 4.59 -7.12
CA ARG A 121 -3.72 3.28 -7.04
C ARG A 121 -2.56 3.19 -8.03
N THR A 122 -2.82 3.51 -9.30
CA THR A 122 -1.80 3.51 -10.35
C THR A 122 -0.64 4.43 -10.00
N HIS A 123 -0.90 5.67 -9.63
CA HIS A 123 0.16 6.61 -9.24
C HIS A 123 0.96 6.12 -8.01
N PHE A 124 0.31 5.52 -7.03
CA PHE A 124 0.98 4.99 -5.86
C PHE A 124 1.84 3.76 -6.18
N TYR A 125 1.34 2.84 -7.00
CA TYR A 125 2.14 1.71 -7.48
C TYR A 125 3.31 2.16 -8.34
N GLN A 126 3.11 3.13 -9.20
CA GLN A 126 4.16 3.73 -10.02
C GLN A 126 5.26 4.37 -9.16
N GLU A 127 4.90 5.07 -8.08
CA GLU A 127 5.87 5.66 -7.16
C GLU A 127 6.65 4.58 -6.36
N LEU A 128 5.98 3.51 -5.94
CA LEU A 128 6.61 2.39 -5.25
C LEU A 128 7.54 1.57 -6.16
N THR A 129 7.23 1.47 -7.43
CA THR A 129 8.00 0.67 -8.39
C THR A 129 9.16 1.43 -9.03
N LYS A 130 9.20 2.76 -8.92
CA LYS A 130 10.32 3.59 -9.44
C LYS A 130 11.69 3.18 -8.91
N ALA A 131 11.75 2.69 -7.68
CA ALA A 131 12.98 2.23 -7.04
C ALA A 131 13.36 0.78 -7.40
N ASP A 132 12.42 0.00 -7.96
CA ASP A 132 12.60 -1.40 -8.31
C ASP A 132 12.42 -1.57 -9.83
N GLY A 133 13.52 -1.83 -10.54
CA GLY A 133 13.51 -1.96 -12.00
C GLY A 133 12.58 -3.06 -12.50
N VAL A 134 12.49 -4.19 -11.80
CA VAL A 134 11.58 -5.30 -12.14
C VAL A 134 10.13 -4.89 -11.91
N GLY A 135 9.85 -4.31 -10.74
CA GLY A 135 8.51 -3.83 -10.43
C GLY A 135 8.02 -2.77 -11.43
N ASN A 136 8.90 -1.86 -11.85
CA ASN A 136 8.57 -0.82 -12.83
C ASN A 136 8.26 -1.42 -14.21
N LEU A 137 9.07 -2.38 -14.67
CA LEU A 137 8.84 -3.08 -15.94
C LEU A 137 7.49 -3.81 -15.92
N LEU A 138 7.21 -4.56 -14.86
CA LEU A 138 5.95 -5.30 -14.72
C LEU A 138 4.74 -4.36 -14.63
N PHE A 139 4.86 -3.26 -13.90
CA PHE A 139 3.80 -2.27 -13.79
C PHE A 139 3.49 -1.61 -15.15
N ASN A 140 4.51 -1.15 -15.88
CA ASN A 140 4.34 -0.53 -17.18
C ASN A 140 3.77 -1.52 -18.21
N SER A 141 4.24 -2.79 -18.18
CA SER A 141 3.68 -3.84 -19.01
C SER A 141 2.19 -4.07 -18.78
N MET A 142 1.76 -4.04 -17.51
CA MET A 142 0.34 -4.19 -17.16
C MET A 142 -0.50 -2.97 -17.58
N GLU A 143 0.03 -1.76 -17.42
CA GLU A 143 -0.69 -0.52 -17.74
C GLU A 143 -0.84 -0.33 -19.26
N ASN A 144 0.21 -0.64 -20.00
CA ASN A 144 0.25 -0.48 -21.47
C ASN A 144 -0.21 -1.74 -22.22
N ASN A 145 -0.53 -2.83 -21.52
CA ASN A 145 -0.81 -4.16 -22.11
C ASN A 145 0.34 -4.66 -23.01
N GLU A 146 1.58 -4.36 -22.63
CA GLU A 146 2.75 -4.80 -23.38
C GLU A 146 3.11 -6.23 -23.03
N MET A 147 3.52 -7.00 -24.05
CA MET A 147 3.97 -8.36 -23.86
C MET A 147 5.36 -8.39 -23.26
N ILE A 148 5.58 -9.31 -22.34
CA ILE A 148 6.87 -9.57 -21.73
C ILE A 148 7.39 -10.97 -22.05
N THR A 149 8.70 -11.09 -22.06
CA THR A 149 9.41 -12.36 -22.06
C THR A 149 9.94 -12.65 -20.68
N LEU A 150 9.59 -13.81 -20.16
CA LEU A 150 10.09 -14.35 -18.91
C LEU A 150 10.99 -15.53 -19.18
N ARG A 151 12.21 -15.50 -18.65
CA ARG A 151 13.12 -16.63 -18.63
C ARG A 151 13.19 -17.19 -17.22
N LEU A 152 12.95 -18.49 -17.09
CA LEU A 152 13.06 -19.18 -15.83
C LEU A 152 14.46 -19.81 -15.68
N MET A 153 14.91 -20.00 -14.44
CA MET A 153 16.15 -20.72 -14.13
C MET A 153 16.18 -22.14 -14.71
N SER A 154 15.02 -22.73 -15.02
CA SER A 154 14.90 -24.03 -15.68
C SER A 154 15.18 -23.98 -17.19
N GLY A 155 15.55 -22.84 -17.77
CA GLY A 155 15.73 -22.63 -19.22
C GLY A 155 14.42 -22.53 -20.01
N ARG A 156 13.25 -22.56 -19.37
CA ARG A 156 11.98 -22.31 -20.03
C ARG A 156 11.77 -20.84 -20.22
N ARG A 157 11.20 -20.49 -21.37
CA ARG A 157 10.78 -19.12 -21.70
C ARG A 157 9.29 -19.06 -21.92
N TYR A 158 8.69 -17.99 -21.41
CA TYR A 158 7.29 -17.68 -21.60
C TYR A 158 7.18 -16.26 -22.15
N VAL A 159 6.37 -16.10 -23.19
CA VAL A 159 5.96 -14.79 -23.69
C VAL A 159 4.48 -14.64 -23.41
N GLY A 160 4.08 -13.51 -22.86
CA GLY A 160 2.69 -13.29 -22.53
C GLY A 160 2.42 -11.92 -21.94
N VAL A 161 1.19 -11.72 -21.50
CA VAL A 161 0.74 -10.49 -20.85
C VAL A 161 0.66 -10.70 -19.35
N VAL A 162 1.15 -9.75 -18.59
CA VAL A 162 1.08 -9.77 -17.13
C VAL A 162 -0.36 -9.48 -16.69
N TYR A 163 -0.99 -10.44 -16.02
CA TYR A 163 -2.34 -10.26 -15.47
C TYR A 163 -2.30 -9.66 -14.06
N ALA A 164 -1.36 -10.11 -13.24
CA ALA A 164 -1.10 -9.56 -11.92
C ALA A 164 0.36 -9.81 -11.53
N ALA A 165 1.06 -8.76 -11.20
CA ALA A 165 2.47 -8.84 -10.83
C ALA A 165 2.70 -8.94 -9.31
N ILE A 166 1.71 -8.56 -8.51
CA ILE A 166 1.84 -8.50 -7.06
C ILE A 166 0.51 -8.91 -6.46
N ASN A 167 0.50 -10.07 -5.84
CA ASN A 167 -0.66 -10.44 -5.04
C ASN A 167 -0.51 -9.79 -3.66
N GLU A 168 -1.41 -8.87 -3.30
CA GLU A 168 -1.42 -8.17 -2.00
C GLU A 168 -1.46 -9.13 -0.80
N SER A 169 -1.81 -10.39 -1.05
CA SER A 169 -2.03 -11.41 -0.02
C SER A 169 -0.84 -12.33 0.26
N THR A 170 0.20 -12.35 -0.59
CA THR A 170 1.33 -13.27 -0.40
C THR A 170 2.64 -12.54 -0.16
N SER A 171 3.35 -12.93 0.89
CA SER A 171 4.70 -12.46 1.23
C SER A 171 5.77 -12.82 0.18
N HIS A 172 5.41 -13.67 -0.78
CA HIS A 172 6.25 -14.09 -1.89
C HIS A 172 5.63 -13.51 -3.15
N GLY A 173 6.33 -12.62 -3.83
CA GLY A 173 5.88 -11.99 -5.06
C GLY A 173 5.66 -13.03 -6.16
N ASN A 174 4.43 -13.50 -6.33
CA ASN A 174 4.07 -14.37 -7.43
C ASN A 174 3.65 -13.54 -8.63
N LEU A 175 4.14 -13.90 -9.80
CA LEU A 175 3.78 -13.30 -11.07
C LEU A 175 2.69 -14.15 -11.72
N ILE A 176 1.57 -13.52 -12.11
CA ILE A 176 0.52 -14.18 -12.87
C ILE A 176 0.62 -13.73 -14.32
N LEU A 177 0.97 -14.65 -15.20
CA LEU A 177 1.14 -14.43 -16.62
C LEU A 177 0.03 -15.14 -17.39
N LEU A 178 -0.52 -14.48 -18.41
CA LEU A 178 -1.32 -15.11 -19.45
C LEU A 178 -0.38 -15.51 -20.60
N PRO A 179 -0.01 -16.79 -20.70
CA PRO A 179 1.00 -17.23 -21.68
C PRO A 179 0.44 -17.16 -23.11
N LEU A 180 1.16 -16.59 -24.02
CA LEU A 180 0.91 -16.60 -25.45
C LEU A 180 1.83 -17.63 -26.15
N LEU A 181 3.12 -17.64 -25.79
CA LEU A 181 4.10 -18.58 -26.31
C LEU A 181 4.85 -19.23 -25.14
N GLU A 182 5.13 -20.50 -25.27
CA GLU A 182 5.97 -21.29 -24.38
C GLU A 182 7.08 -21.98 -25.16
N GLY A 183 8.31 -21.91 -24.67
CA GLY A 183 9.45 -22.53 -25.34
C GLY A 183 10.63 -22.72 -24.42
N CYS A 184 11.76 -23.06 -25.03
CA CYS A 184 13.06 -23.20 -24.37
C CYS A 184 14.11 -22.39 -25.11
N ASP A 185 15.22 -22.07 -24.44
CA ASP A 185 16.39 -21.48 -25.07
C ASP A 185 16.84 -22.34 -26.24
N GLY A 186 17.10 -21.71 -27.38
CA GLY A 186 17.50 -22.39 -28.60
C GLY A 186 17.71 -21.42 -29.76
N PRO A 187 18.24 -21.91 -30.87
CA PRO A 187 18.58 -21.10 -32.05
C PRO A 187 17.35 -20.71 -32.90
N GLY A 188 16.20 -20.44 -32.28
CA GLY A 188 15.02 -19.99 -33.03
C GLY A 188 15.08 -18.52 -33.43
N GLU A 189 14.26 -18.10 -34.40
CA GLU A 189 14.17 -16.70 -34.88
C GLU A 189 13.84 -15.67 -33.78
N LEU A 190 13.19 -16.11 -32.70
CA LEU A 190 12.82 -15.30 -31.55
C LEU A 190 13.85 -15.38 -30.39
N GLY A 191 15.03 -16.00 -30.62
CA GLY A 191 16.01 -16.27 -29.57
C GLY A 191 15.62 -17.44 -28.65
N PHE A 192 14.53 -18.16 -28.99
CA PHE A 192 14.10 -19.39 -28.33
C PHE A 192 13.26 -20.26 -29.27
N THR A 193 13.24 -21.56 -29.01
CA THR A 193 12.42 -22.51 -29.74
C THR A 193 11.02 -22.60 -29.15
N VAL A 194 10.00 -22.20 -29.89
CA VAL A 194 8.60 -22.27 -29.47
C VAL A 194 8.16 -23.74 -29.44
N LYS A 195 7.71 -24.22 -28.27
CA LYS A 195 7.13 -25.55 -28.07
C LYS A 195 5.60 -25.54 -28.09
N LYS A 196 4.99 -24.48 -27.53
CA LYS A 196 3.54 -24.32 -27.52
C LYS A 196 3.19 -22.89 -27.94
N ASN A 197 2.20 -22.79 -28.82
CA ASN A 197 1.56 -21.54 -29.19
C ASN A 197 0.13 -21.53 -28.65
N HIS A 198 -0.13 -20.64 -27.68
CA HIS A 198 -1.43 -20.48 -27.07
C HIS A 198 -2.30 -19.43 -27.78
N CYS A 199 -1.75 -18.65 -28.72
CA CYS A 199 -2.49 -17.62 -29.45
C CYS A 199 -3.67 -18.23 -30.21
N ALA A 200 -3.48 -19.38 -30.84
CA ALA A 200 -4.55 -20.08 -31.58
C ALA A 200 -5.76 -20.42 -30.68
N LEU A 201 -5.52 -20.70 -29.38
CA LEU A 201 -6.60 -20.97 -28.42
C LEU A 201 -7.40 -19.72 -28.07
N TYR A 202 -6.80 -18.54 -28.21
CA TYR A 202 -7.48 -17.27 -27.97
C TYR A 202 -8.19 -16.76 -29.22
N GLU A 203 -7.64 -17.00 -30.40
CA GLU A 203 -8.23 -16.58 -31.69
C GLU A 203 -9.59 -17.22 -31.95
N ASP A 204 -9.72 -18.51 -31.70
CA ASP A 204 -10.97 -19.25 -31.88
C ASP A 204 -12.13 -18.70 -31.05
N GLU A 205 -11.84 -18.16 -29.87
CA GLU A 205 -12.88 -17.65 -28.96
C GLU A 205 -13.12 -16.15 -29.09
N LEU A 206 -12.15 -15.38 -29.58
CA LEU A 206 -12.35 -13.97 -29.93
C LEU A 206 -13.49 -13.80 -30.95
N LEU A 207 -13.64 -14.75 -31.86
CA LEU A 207 -14.67 -14.75 -32.91
C LEU A 207 -16.06 -15.12 -32.39
N HIS A 208 -16.17 -15.86 -31.28
CA HIS A 208 -17.44 -16.47 -30.87
C HIS A 208 -18.04 -15.92 -29.57
N ASN A 209 -17.24 -15.59 -28.54
CA ASN A 209 -17.78 -15.09 -27.28
C ASN A 209 -16.73 -14.51 -26.33
N GLN A 210 -16.75 -13.20 -26.16
CA GLN A 210 -15.79 -12.46 -25.31
C GLN A 210 -15.79 -12.89 -23.83
N ARG A 211 -16.91 -13.33 -23.26
CA ARG A 211 -16.97 -13.82 -21.88
C ARG A 211 -16.27 -15.16 -21.72
N ARG A 212 -16.44 -16.06 -22.67
CA ARG A 212 -15.77 -17.38 -22.67
C ARG A 212 -14.25 -17.22 -22.84
N LEU A 213 -13.81 -16.22 -23.62
CA LEU A 213 -12.39 -15.90 -23.78
C LEU A 213 -11.75 -15.56 -22.43
N ILE A 214 -12.38 -14.67 -21.66
CA ILE A 214 -11.87 -14.26 -20.35
C ILE A 214 -11.79 -15.47 -19.40
N ASP A 215 -12.82 -16.28 -19.32
CA ASP A 215 -12.85 -17.47 -18.46
C ASP A 215 -11.78 -18.50 -18.86
N LYS A 216 -11.54 -18.67 -20.15
CA LYS A 216 -10.52 -19.59 -20.67
C LYS A 216 -9.11 -19.03 -20.42
N ALA A 217 -8.89 -17.74 -20.67
CA ALA A 217 -7.64 -17.07 -20.37
C ALA A 217 -7.28 -17.17 -18.88
N LEU A 218 -8.28 -16.99 -18.00
CA LEU A 218 -8.09 -17.13 -16.56
C LEU A 218 -7.78 -18.58 -16.14
N LYS A 219 -8.30 -19.59 -16.88
CA LYS A 219 -7.95 -21.00 -16.63
C LYS A 219 -6.54 -21.34 -17.11
N LEU A 220 -6.05 -20.69 -18.16
CA LEU A 220 -4.71 -20.88 -18.72
C LEU A 220 -3.64 -20.05 -18.03
N ARG A 221 -4.00 -19.22 -17.04
CA ARG A 221 -3.05 -18.40 -16.29
C ARG A 221 -1.95 -19.24 -15.67
N LEU A 222 -0.72 -18.77 -15.84
CA LEU A 222 0.46 -19.37 -15.23
C LEU A 222 0.87 -18.55 -14.01
N VAL A 223 1.01 -19.22 -12.88
CA VAL A 223 1.52 -18.60 -11.64
C VAL A 223 3.00 -18.96 -11.53
N ILE A 224 3.86 -17.96 -11.61
CA ILE A 224 5.31 -18.11 -11.56
C ILE A 224 5.81 -17.50 -10.25
N MET A 225 6.58 -18.25 -9.50
CA MET A 225 7.23 -17.74 -8.29
C MET A 225 8.40 -16.85 -8.67
N SER A 226 8.49 -15.65 -8.08
CA SER A 226 9.53 -14.67 -8.44
C SER A 226 10.95 -15.20 -8.33
N HIS A 227 11.22 -16.08 -7.36
CA HIS A 227 12.54 -16.70 -7.18
C HIS A 227 12.94 -17.68 -8.30
N GLN A 228 11.99 -18.11 -9.15
CA GLN A 228 12.26 -18.98 -10.30
C GLN A 228 12.58 -18.16 -11.57
N VAL A 229 12.36 -16.85 -11.53
CA VAL A 229 12.59 -15.98 -12.68
C VAL A 229 14.05 -15.57 -12.72
N GLU A 230 14.72 -15.87 -13.83
CA GLU A 230 16.11 -15.49 -14.11
C GLU A 230 16.17 -14.09 -14.70
N SER A 231 15.31 -13.81 -15.71
CA SER A 231 15.26 -12.52 -16.35
C SER A 231 13.87 -12.17 -16.89
N ILE A 232 13.59 -10.87 -16.97
CA ILE A 232 12.36 -10.31 -17.50
C ILE A 232 12.74 -9.22 -18.50
N SER A 233 12.12 -9.23 -19.67
CA SER A 233 12.29 -8.19 -20.71
C SER A 233 10.98 -7.96 -21.44
N TYR A 234 10.85 -6.80 -22.08
CA TYR A 234 9.77 -6.60 -23.06
C TYR A 234 9.96 -7.52 -24.25
N PHE A 235 8.85 -8.07 -24.73
CA PHE A 235 8.85 -8.85 -25.96
C PHE A 235 8.72 -7.91 -27.15
N GLN A 236 9.81 -7.77 -27.92
CA GLN A 236 9.79 -7.08 -29.20
C GLN A 236 9.74 -8.12 -30.31
N LEU A 237 8.65 -8.12 -31.10
CA LEU A 237 8.66 -8.76 -32.37
C LEU A 237 9.72 -8.02 -33.21
N LEU A 238 10.83 -8.69 -33.46
CA LEU A 238 11.80 -8.19 -34.47
C LEU A 238 11.03 -8.05 -35.78
N ALA A 239 10.63 -6.82 -36.12
CA ALA A 239 10.12 -6.53 -37.43
C ALA A 239 11.20 -7.01 -38.40
N ARG A 240 10.88 -8.00 -39.21
CA ARG A 240 11.73 -8.42 -40.33
C ARG A 240 12.04 -7.17 -41.12
N SER A 241 13.20 -6.58 -40.88
CA SER A 241 13.76 -5.57 -41.78
C SER A 241 13.85 -6.29 -43.14
N ASN A 242 12.95 -5.93 -44.02
CA ASN A 242 13.05 -6.29 -45.43
C ASN A 242 14.38 -5.74 -45.95
N ALA A 243 15.42 -6.53 -45.81
CA ALA A 243 16.65 -6.38 -46.56
C ALA A 243 16.34 -6.91 -47.97
N ASN A 244 15.57 -6.13 -48.72
CA ASN A 244 15.55 -6.13 -50.18
C ASN A 244 16.22 -4.85 -50.63
N GLY A 245 17.51 -4.94 -50.86
CA GLY A 245 18.36 -4.04 -51.56
C GLY A 245 19.29 -4.89 -52.41
#